data_8f676ad10858991b2f2e1544e167e167
#
_entry.id   8f676ad10858991b2f2e1544e167e167
#
_cell.length_a   1.000
_cell.length_b   1.000
_cell.length_c   1.000
_cell.angle_alpha   90.00
_cell.angle_beta   90.00
_cell.angle_gamma   90.00
#
_symmetry.space_group_name_H-M   'P 1'
#
loop_
_entity.id
_entity.type
_entity.pdbx_description
1 polymer ?
#
loop_
_entity_poly.entity_id
_entity_poly.type
_entity_poly.pdbx_seq_one_letter_code
_entity_poly.pdbx_strand_id
1 'polypeptide(L)'
;MTPALPVLCICGPSAAGKTTFAASLSRALQDCGRQPLLIACDDYYRQDWSPHPLFGFDTADAIDDQALRADLSAARQGQAQTLRLYDMRTRRVDRRPIQQPYDVILLEGAYGPQHLVNDFPFSGVVYLEESVPRRLWRRLRRDVRDRHRSPRYVIRQMFREMLPGERHFIQPLK
;
A
#
# COMPACT_ATOMS: atom_id res chain seq x y z
N MET A 1 8.13 27.91 -10.97
CA MET A 1 7.33 26.75 -10.53
C MET A 1 8.30 25.62 -10.23
N THR A 2 8.32 25.10 -9.02
CA THR A 2 9.14 23.94 -8.69
C THR A 2 8.65 22.73 -9.50
N PRO A 3 9.51 21.96 -10.17
CA PRO A 3 9.09 20.80 -10.92
C PRO A 3 8.45 19.77 -9.96
N ALA A 4 7.41 19.11 -10.44
CA ALA A 4 6.74 18.08 -9.67
C ALA A 4 7.68 16.88 -9.43
N LEU A 5 7.70 16.35 -8.20
CA LEU A 5 8.58 15.26 -7.82
C LEU A 5 8.18 13.93 -8.49
N PRO A 6 9.14 13.06 -8.82
CA PRO A 6 8.86 11.75 -9.37
C PRO A 6 8.17 10.85 -8.35
N VAL A 7 7.18 10.09 -8.83
CA VAL A 7 6.43 9.13 -8.03
C VAL A 7 6.52 7.75 -8.67
N LEU A 8 7.08 6.79 -7.94
CA LEU A 8 7.11 5.39 -8.33
C LEU A 8 6.02 4.62 -7.57
N CYS A 9 5.16 3.93 -8.30
CA CYS A 9 4.13 3.06 -7.73
C CYS A 9 4.63 1.60 -7.69
N ILE A 10 4.56 0.98 -6.52
CA ILE A 10 4.94 -0.42 -6.27
C ILE A 10 3.67 -1.18 -5.90
N CYS A 11 3.13 -1.93 -6.83
CA CYS A 11 1.87 -2.65 -6.65
C CYS A 11 2.05 -4.17 -6.79
N GLY A 12 0.98 -4.93 -6.59
CA GLY A 12 0.97 -6.37 -6.68
C GLY A 12 0.25 -7.03 -5.50
N PRO A 13 0.08 -8.36 -5.51
CA PRO A 13 -0.75 -9.07 -4.56
C PRO A 13 -0.21 -9.03 -3.12
N SER A 14 -1.09 -9.32 -2.16
CA SER A 14 -0.72 -9.38 -0.75
C SER A 14 0.41 -10.39 -0.51
N ALA A 15 1.35 -10.05 0.38
CA ALA A 15 2.53 -10.85 0.72
C ALA A 15 3.51 -11.13 -0.45
N ALA A 16 3.43 -10.40 -1.57
CA ALA A 16 4.41 -10.48 -2.66
C ALA A 16 5.78 -9.86 -2.31
N GLY A 17 5.89 -9.14 -1.20
CA GLY A 17 7.15 -8.52 -0.76
C GLY A 17 7.29 -7.04 -1.09
N LYS A 18 6.19 -6.35 -1.44
CA LYS A 18 6.18 -4.92 -1.79
C LYS A 18 6.86 -4.03 -0.76
N THR A 19 6.48 -4.16 0.50
CA THR A 19 7.05 -3.37 1.61
C THR A 19 8.56 -3.61 1.75
N THR A 20 9.00 -4.88 1.62
CA THR A 20 10.44 -5.21 1.64
C THR A 20 11.17 -4.62 0.45
N PHE A 21 10.60 -4.70 -0.75
CA PHE A 21 11.16 -4.12 -1.95
C PHE A 21 11.23 -2.59 -1.85
N ALA A 22 10.14 -1.94 -1.41
CA ALA A 22 10.10 -0.49 -1.22
C ALA A 22 11.15 -0.02 -0.21
N ALA A 23 11.33 -0.75 0.90
CA ALA A 23 12.36 -0.44 1.89
C ALA A 23 13.79 -0.63 1.33
N SER A 24 14.03 -1.67 0.54
CA SER A 24 15.34 -1.89 -0.10
C SER A 24 15.63 -0.83 -1.16
N LEU A 25 14.63 -0.47 -1.97
CA LEU A 25 14.75 0.59 -2.97
C LEU A 25 14.99 1.95 -2.29
N SER A 26 14.28 2.22 -1.19
CA SER A 26 14.48 3.44 -0.40
C SER A 26 15.92 3.57 0.07
N ARG A 27 16.52 2.50 0.59
CA ARG A 27 17.95 2.50 1.01
C ARG A 27 18.88 2.73 -0.18
N ALA A 28 18.67 2.01 -1.29
CA ALA A 28 19.48 2.19 -2.48
C ALA A 28 19.43 3.61 -3.04
N LEU A 29 18.25 4.25 -2.99
CA LEU A 29 18.11 5.66 -3.37
C LEU A 29 18.87 6.57 -2.41
N GLN A 30 18.82 6.32 -1.10
CA GLN A 30 19.59 7.07 -0.10
C GLN A 30 21.10 6.93 -0.29
N ASP A 31 21.59 5.73 -0.62
CA ASP A 31 23.00 5.48 -0.94
C ASP A 31 23.44 6.26 -2.18
N CYS A 32 22.50 6.57 -3.10
CA CYS A 32 22.71 7.44 -4.26
C CYS A 32 22.47 8.93 -3.98
N GLY A 33 22.34 9.34 -2.71
CA GLY A 33 22.13 10.73 -2.30
C GLY A 33 20.71 11.27 -2.51
N ARG A 34 19.71 10.40 -2.79
CA ARG A 34 18.31 10.78 -2.94
C ARG A 34 17.59 10.69 -1.59
N GLN A 35 16.47 11.40 -1.48
CA GLN A 35 15.66 11.42 -0.24
C GLN A 35 14.26 10.86 -0.52
N PRO A 36 14.05 9.54 -0.42
CA PRO A 36 12.76 8.94 -0.71
C PRO A 36 11.73 9.16 0.42
N LEU A 37 10.51 9.53 0.04
CA LEU A 37 9.33 9.53 0.89
C LEU A 37 8.52 8.26 0.61
N LEU A 38 8.34 7.41 1.61
CA LEU A 38 7.54 6.20 1.50
C LEU A 38 6.11 6.46 1.96
N ILE A 39 5.15 6.19 1.07
CA ILE A 39 3.70 6.24 1.33
C ILE A 39 3.15 4.83 1.18
N ALA A 40 2.55 4.29 2.24
CA ALA A 40 1.90 2.99 2.22
C ALA A 40 0.39 3.15 2.02
N CYS A 41 -0.18 2.50 1.00
CA CYS A 41 -1.64 2.51 0.80
C CYS A 41 -2.40 1.90 1.98
N ASP A 42 -1.76 1.01 2.74
CA ASP A 42 -2.35 0.42 3.95
C ASP A 42 -2.66 1.46 5.05
N ASP A 43 -2.04 2.64 5.00
CA ASP A 43 -2.35 3.76 5.90
C ASP A 43 -3.64 4.52 5.50
N TYR A 44 -4.25 4.15 4.37
CA TYR A 44 -5.43 4.82 3.83
C TYR A 44 -6.72 4.00 3.92
N TYR A 45 -6.76 2.93 4.74
CA TYR A 45 -8.03 2.25 5.02
C TYR A 45 -9.05 3.21 5.63
N ARG A 46 -10.32 3.06 5.21
CA ARG A 46 -11.45 3.82 5.77
C ARG A 46 -11.73 3.37 7.20
N GLN A 47 -11.91 4.31 8.13
CA GLN A 47 -12.25 4.00 9.53
C GLN A 47 -13.62 3.33 9.67
N ASP A 48 -14.58 3.80 8.90
CA ASP A 48 -15.98 3.40 8.89
C ASP A 48 -16.28 2.25 7.94
N TRP A 49 -15.23 1.64 7.33
CA TRP A 49 -15.41 0.54 6.38
C TRP A 49 -16.12 -0.64 7.02
N SER A 50 -17.28 -1.02 6.46
CA SER A 50 -17.92 -2.30 6.74
C SER A 50 -17.38 -3.35 5.79
N PRO A 51 -16.94 -4.54 6.28
CA PRO A 51 -16.37 -5.57 5.42
C PRO A 51 -17.28 -5.92 4.24
N HIS A 52 -16.73 -5.90 3.03
CA HIS A 52 -17.47 -6.28 1.84
C HIS A 52 -17.91 -7.76 1.93
N PRO A 53 -19.16 -8.12 1.54
CA PRO A 53 -19.66 -9.49 1.70
C PRO A 53 -18.78 -10.58 1.06
N LEU A 54 -18.14 -10.28 -0.09
CA LEU A 54 -17.30 -11.21 -0.83
C LEU A 54 -15.80 -11.06 -0.56
N PHE A 55 -15.34 -9.84 -0.27
CA PHE A 55 -13.90 -9.51 -0.22
C PHE A 55 -13.43 -9.01 1.14
N GLY A 56 -14.34 -8.80 2.10
CA GLY A 56 -14.00 -8.29 3.42
C GLY A 56 -13.27 -6.95 3.35
N PHE A 57 -12.00 -6.95 3.77
CA PHE A 57 -11.08 -5.82 3.65
C PHE A 57 -10.15 -5.93 2.43
N ASP A 58 -10.17 -7.05 1.73
CA ASP A 58 -9.31 -7.30 0.57
C ASP A 58 -9.96 -6.75 -0.73
N THR A 59 -10.26 -5.45 -0.73
CA THR A 59 -10.87 -4.69 -1.83
C THR A 59 -10.30 -3.28 -1.94
N ALA A 60 -10.27 -2.75 -3.17
CA ALA A 60 -9.83 -1.38 -3.41
C ALA A 60 -10.76 -0.36 -2.73
N ASP A 61 -12.06 -0.64 -2.63
CA ASP A 61 -13.06 0.26 -2.06
C ASP A 61 -12.87 0.51 -0.55
N ALA A 62 -12.13 -0.39 0.13
CA ALA A 62 -11.79 -0.20 1.54
C ALA A 62 -10.76 0.92 1.75
N ILE A 63 -10.11 1.39 0.67
CA ILE A 63 -9.15 2.49 0.69
C ILE A 63 -9.87 3.81 0.49
N ASP A 64 -9.51 4.80 1.28
CA ASP A 64 -9.91 6.21 1.13
C ASP A 64 -9.09 6.83 0.00
N ASP A 65 -9.58 6.67 -1.22
CA ASP A 65 -8.94 7.11 -2.45
C ASP A 65 -8.76 8.62 -2.51
N GLN A 66 -9.71 9.39 -1.96
CA GLN A 66 -9.64 10.84 -1.90
C GLN A 66 -8.49 11.30 -1.00
N ALA A 67 -8.38 10.73 0.20
CA ALA A 67 -7.30 11.05 1.12
C ALA A 67 -5.93 10.62 0.56
N LEU A 68 -5.85 9.42 -0.05
CA LEU A 68 -4.63 8.95 -0.71
C LEU A 68 -4.19 9.87 -1.84
N ARG A 69 -5.11 10.24 -2.71
CA ARG A 69 -4.85 11.15 -3.84
C ARG A 69 -4.44 12.55 -3.38
N ALA A 70 -5.09 13.08 -2.34
CA ALA A 70 -4.75 14.39 -1.78
C ALA A 70 -3.34 14.41 -1.20
N ASP A 71 -3.00 13.44 -0.33
CA ASP A 71 -1.67 13.35 0.28
C ASP A 71 -0.58 13.10 -0.79
N LEU A 72 -0.85 12.23 -1.78
CA LEU A 72 0.10 11.93 -2.85
C LEU A 72 0.31 13.14 -3.77
N SER A 73 -0.73 13.91 -4.07
CA SER A 73 -0.65 15.14 -4.87
C SER A 73 0.13 16.23 -4.15
N ALA A 74 -0.13 16.43 -2.86
CA ALA A 74 0.63 17.37 -2.03
C ALA A 74 2.10 16.95 -1.94
N ALA A 75 2.38 15.65 -1.73
CA ALA A 75 3.74 15.13 -1.72
C ALA A 75 4.45 15.37 -3.06
N ARG A 76 3.79 15.11 -4.19
CA ARG A 76 4.35 15.32 -5.53
C ARG A 76 4.71 16.80 -5.79
N GLN A 77 4.00 17.72 -5.17
CA GLN A 77 4.28 19.17 -5.24
C GLN A 77 5.32 19.64 -4.21
N GLY A 78 5.86 18.72 -3.37
CA GLY A 78 6.77 19.08 -2.29
C GLY A 78 6.11 19.82 -1.13
N GLN A 79 4.79 19.77 -1.02
CA GLN A 79 3.98 20.53 -0.05
C GLN A 79 3.48 19.70 1.14
N ALA A 80 3.61 18.38 1.08
CA ALA A 80 3.17 17.53 2.18
C ALA A 80 4.05 17.73 3.41
N GLN A 81 3.43 18.04 4.54
CA GLN A 81 4.09 18.17 5.85
C GLN A 81 3.83 16.99 6.75
N THR A 82 2.74 16.28 6.52
CA THR A 82 2.33 15.12 7.29
C THR A 82 1.82 14.03 6.35
N LEU A 83 1.90 12.77 6.79
CA LEU A 83 1.26 11.62 6.13
C LEU A 83 0.23 10.99 7.05
N ARG A 84 -0.80 10.41 6.45
CA ARG A 84 -1.78 9.60 7.15
C ARG A 84 -1.12 8.36 7.76
N LEU A 85 -1.60 7.94 8.91
CA LEU A 85 -1.26 6.71 9.60
C LEU A 85 -2.54 6.01 10.02
N TYR A 86 -2.65 4.72 9.73
CA TYR A 86 -3.80 3.91 10.09
C TYR A 86 -3.42 2.77 11.03
N ASP A 87 -4.03 2.73 12.20
CA ASP A 87 -3.86 1.60 13.12
C ASP A 87 -4.85 0.48 12.77
N MET A 88 -4.32 -0.60 12.21
CA MET A 88 -5.09 -1.79 11.82
C MET A 88 -5.84 -2.47 12.99
N ARG A 89 -5.42 -2.25 14.23
CA ARG A 89 -6.04 -2.86 15.42
C ARG A 89 -7.20 -2.04 15.94
N THR A 90 -6.99 -0.74 16.07
CA THR A 90 -7.99 0.20 16.63
C THR A 90 -8.83 0.85 15.54
N ARG A 91 -8.43 0.73 14.27
CA ARG A 91 -9.03 1.37 13.10
C ARG A 91 -9.02 2.91 13.19
N ARG A 92 -8.12 3.46 13.98
CA ARG A 92 -7.97 4.91 14.11
C ARG A 92 -7.03 5.45 13.04
N VAL A 93 -7.38 6.63 12.56
CA VAL A 93 -6.55 7.44 11.68
C VAL A 93 -5.87 8.52 12.50
N ASP A 94 -4.58 8.68 12.25
CA ASP A 94 -3.73 9.73 12.79
C ASP A 94 -2.89 10.34 11.68
N ARG A 95 -2.06 11.32 11.97
CA ARG A 95 -1.10 11.91 11.04
C ARG A 95 0.29 11.99 11.66
N ARG A 96 1.28 11.52 10.93
CA ARG A 96 2.69 11.63 11.33
C ARG A 96 3.38 12.76 10.56
N PRO A 97 4.21 13.61 11.20
CA PRO A 97 4.96 14.62 10.50
C PRO A 97 6.02 13.99 9.57
N ILE A 98 6.29 14.64 8.45
CA ILE A 98 7.43 14.35 7.59
C ILE A 98 8.63 15.10 8.17
N GLN A 99 9.60 14.37 8.68
CA GLN A 99 10.71 14.94 9.45
C GLN A 99 11.86 15.45 8.58
N GLN A 100 11.95 15.01 7.33
CA GLN A 100 13.08 15.32 6.45
C GLN A 100 12.57 15.76 5.07
N PRO A 101 13.32 16.62 4.36
CA PRO A 101 13.04 16.90 2.96
C PRO A 101 13.05 15.61 2.12
N TYR A 102 12.31 15.59 1.03
CA TYR A 102 12.26 14.45 0.12
C TYR A 102 12.25 14.94 -1.33
N ASP A 103 12.76 14.13 -2.24
CA ASP A 103 12.90 14.45 -3.66
C ASP A 103 12.39 13.34 -4.61
N VAL A 104 11.96 12.22 -4.05
CA VAL A 104 11.33 11.10 -4.75
C VAL A 104 10.29 10.44 -3.85
N ILE A 105 9.19 9.97 -4.43
CA ILE A 105 8.08 9.36 -3.69
C ILE A 105 7.94 7.90 -4.12
N LEU A 106 7.86 7.02 -3.13
CA LEU A 106 7.58 5.61 -3.32
C LEU A 106 6.19 5.32 -2.74
N LEU A 107 5.21 5.08 -3.60
CA LEU A 107 3.89 4.59 -3.20
C LEU A 107 3.90 3.07 -3.22
N GLU A 108 3.52 2.40 -2.13
CA GLU A 108 3.39 0.95 -2.13
C GLU A 108 2.04 0.47 -1.62
N GLY A 109 1.48 -0.56 -2.25
CA GLY A 109 0.25 -1.16 -1.76
C GLY A 109 -0.31 -2.27 -2.65
N ALA A 110 -1.15 -3.10 -2.05
CA ALA A 110 -1.95 -4.09 -2.77
C ALA A 110 -3.25 -3.46 -3.28
N TYR A 111 -3.90 -2.66 -2.43
CA TYR A 111 -5.09 -1.88 -2.73
C TYR A 111 -4.76 -0.39 -2.62
N GLY A 112 -5.40 0.44 -3.43
CA GLY A 112 -5.11 1.86 -3.58
C GLY A 112 -4.58 2.22 -4.97
N PRO A 113 -3.55 1.54 -5.51
CA PRO A 113 -3.08 1.82 -6.88
C PRO A 113 -4.17 1.74 -7.94
N GLN A 114 -5.19 0.87 -7.76
CA GLN A 114 -6.33 0.71 -8.68
C GLN A 114 -7.07 2.02 -8.97
N HIS A 115 -7.14 2.91 -7.98
CA HIS A 115 -7.81 4.21 -8.11
C HIS A 115 -6.94 5.29 -8.77
N LEU A 116 -5.65 4.98 -9.00
CA LEU A 116 -4.65 5.98 -9.40
C LEU A 116 -3.99 5.67 -10.75
N VAL A 117 -3.81 4.40 -11.12
CA VAL A 117 -2.95 4.00 -12.25
C VAL A 117 -3.39 4.57 -13.60
N ASN A 118 -4.67 4.89 -13.77
CA ASN A 118 -5.20 5.37 -15.04
C ASN A 118 -5.05 6.88 -15.24
N ASP A 119 -4.92 7.67 -14.18
CA ASP A 119 -5.02 9.14 -14.27
C ASP A 119 -3.99 9.89 -13.41
N PHE A 120 -3.32 9.21 -12.47
CA PHE A 120 -2.25 9.83 -11.69
C PHE A 120 -0.92 9.73 -12.47
N PRO A 121 -0.15 10.83 -12.59
CA PRO A 121 1.07 10.87 -13.41
C PRO A 121 2.26 10.23 -12.69
N PHE A 122 2.25 8.90 -12.60
CA PHE A 122 3.38 8.14 -12.10
C PHE A 122 4.58 8.24 -13.04
N SER A 123 5.78 8.32 -12.49
CA SER A 123 7.04 8.21 -13.23
C SER A 123 7.35 6.78 -13.64
N GLY A 124 6.73 5.81 -12.97
CA GLY A 124 6.79 4.40 -13.27
C GLY A 124 5.90 3.58 -12.35
N VAL A 125 5.50 2.42 -12.84
CA VAL A 125 4.72 1.43 -12.07
C VAL A 125 5.47 0.11 -12.08
N VAL A 126 5.71 -0.46 -10.91
CA VAL A 126 6.36 -1.75 -10.72
C VAL A 126 5.34 -2.72 -10.14
N TYR A 127 5.02 -3.77 -10.89
CA TYR A 127 4.18 -4.85 -10.40
C TYR A 127 5.04 -6.00 -9.86
N LEU A 128 4.93 -6.26 -8.56
CA LEU A 128 5.63 -7.38 -7.92
C LEU A 128 4.75 -8.62 -7.91
N GLU A 129 5.29 -9.70 -8.45
CA GLU A 129 4.65 -11.00 -8.49
C GLU A 129 5.42 -12.01 -7.62
N GLU A 130 4.69 -12.87 -6.97
CA GLU A 130 5.23 -14.00 -6.21
C GLU A 130 4.23 -15.16 -6.28
N SER A 131 4.73 -16.38 -6.23
CA SER A 131 3.93 -17.59 -6.28
C SER A 131 2.89 -17.65 -5.16
N VAL A 132 1.68 -18.08 -5.48
CA VAL A 132 0.56 -18.16 -4.53
C VAL A 132 0.94 -18.95 -3.25
N PRO A 133 1.56 -20.14 -3.33
CA PRO A 133 1.92 -20.89 -2.12
C PRO A 133 2.84 -20.13 -1.17
N ARG A 134 3.88 -19.45 -1.72
CA ARG A 134 4.80 -18.64 -0.90
C ARG A 134 4.09 -17.47 -0.24
N ARG A 135 3.19 -16.79 -0.96
CA ARG A 135 2.43 -15.66 -0.44
C ARG A 135 1.47 -16.08 0.67
N LEU A 136 0.75 -17.21 0.49
CA LEU A 136 -0.12 -17.77 1.51
C LEU A 136 0.64 -18.12 2.79
N TRP A 137 1.80 -18.76 2.65
CA TRP A 137 2.64 -19.09 3.79
C TRP A 137 3.16 -17.85 4.53
N ARG A 138 3.66 -16.84 3.78
CA ARG A 138 4.14 -15.57 4.36
C ARG A 138 3.01 -14.83 5.10
N ARG A 139 1.81 -14.75 4.49
CA ARG A 139 0.64 -14.10 5.10
C ARG A 139 0.20 -14.86 6.36
N LEU A 140 0.12 -16.18 6.30
CA LEU A 140 -0.24 -16.99 7.46
C LEU A 140 0.74 -16.74 8.62
N ARG A 141 2.04 -16.85 8.36
CA ARG A 141 3.07 -16.61 9.37
C ARG A 141 2.98 -15.20 9.98
N ARG A 142 2.86 -14.18 9.16
CA ARG A 142 2.74 -12.78 9.60
C ARG A 142 1.48 -12.57 10.44
N ASP A 143 0.33 -12.99 9.95
CA ASP A 143 -0.96 -12.68 10.59
C ASP A 143 -1.13 -13.47 11.91
N VAL A 144 -0.54 -14.66 12.00
CA VAL A 144 -0.53 -15.43 13.25
C VAL A 144 0.48 -14.84 14.25
N ARG A 145 1.70 -14.53 13.80
CA ARG A 145 2.77 -14.06 14.68
C ARG A 145 2.59 -12.62 15.12
N ASP A 146 2.34 -11.72 14.16
CA ASP A 146 2.42 -10.27 14.39
C ASP A 146 1.04 -9.66 14.67
N ARG A 147 -0.04 -10.28 14.17
CA ARG A 147 -1.43 -9.82 14.37
C ARG A 147 -2.22 -10.69 15.34
N HIS A 148 -1.61 -11.73 15.91
CA HIS A 148 -2.21 -12.66 16.88
C HIS A 148 -3.56 -13.26 16.43
N ARG A 149 -3.72 -13.49 15.11
CA ARG A 149 -4.91 -14.11 14.54
C ARG A 149 -4.82 -15.63 14.59
N SER A 150 -5.97 -16.32 14.78
CA SER A 150 -5.96 -17.78 14.74
C SER A 150 -5.63 -18.29 13.32
N PRO A 151 -4.83 -19.36 13.17
CA PRO A 151 -4.48 -19.92 11.86
C PRO A 151 -5.70 -20.29 11.01
N ARG A 152 -6.73 -20.87 11.64
CA ARG A 152 -8.00 -21.23 10.95
C ARG A 152 -8.70 -20.01 10.36
N TYR A 153 -8.74 -18.91 11.10
CA TYR A 153 -9.32 -17.64 10.62
C TYR A 153 -8.53 -17.12 9.42
N VAL A 154 -7.19 -17.07 9.52
CA VAL A 154 -6.33 -16.56 8.44
C VAL A 154 -6.48 -17.38 7.17
N ILE A 155 -6.46 -18.73 7.28
CA ILE A 155 -6.64 -19.64 6.13
C ILE A 155 -8.01 -19.38 5.48
N ARG A 156 -9.08 -19.32 6.27
CA ARG A 156 -10.42 -19.04 5.75
C ARG A 156 -10.48 -17.70 5.02
N GLN A 157 -9.91 -16.65 5.59
CA GLN A 157 -9.86 -15.33 5.00
C GLN A 157 -9.07 -15.33 3.68
N MET A 158 -7.92 -16.03 3.62
CA MET A 158 -7.12 -16.11 2.41
C MET A 158 -7.91 -16.69 1.23
N PHE A 159 -8.66 -17.76 1.44
CA PHE A 159 -9.41 -18.41 0.36
C PHE A 159 -10.73 -17.72 0.03
N ARG A 160 -11.43 -17.15 1.02
CA ARG A 160 -12.76 -16.56 0.82
C ARG A 160 -12.73 -15.09 0.41
N GLU A 161 -11.72 -14.34 0.82
CA GLU A 161 -11.65 -12.89 0.62
C GLU A 161 -10.44 -12.49 -0.22
N MET A 162 -9.23 -12.84 0.22
CA MET A 162 -7.99 -12.37 -0.39
C MET A 162 -7.80 -12.85 -1.84
N LEU A 163 -7.87 -14.15 -2.10
CA LEU A 163 -7.65 -14.66 -3.47
C LEU A 163 -8.72 -14.19 -4.46
N PRO A 164 -10.02 -14.15 -4.11
CA PRO A 164 -11.04 -13.51 -4.95
C PRO A 164 -10.79 -12.02 -5.17
N GLY A 165 -10.47 -11.27 -4.11
CA GLY A 165 -10.17 -9.84 -4.19
C GLY A 165 -8.94 -9.55 -5.08
N GLU A 166 -7.88 -10.36 -4.97
CA GLU A 166 -6.71 -10.24 -5.85
C GLU A 166 -7.05 -10.45 -7.31
N ARG A 167 -7.85 -11.47 -7.63
CA ARG A 167 -8.27 -11.73 -9.01
C ARG A 167 -9.08 -10.59 -9.59
N HIS A 168 -9.92 -9.98 -8.76
CA HIS A 168 -10.83 -8.93 -9.20
C HIS A 168 -10.13 -7.55 -9.28
N PHE A 169 -9.33 -7.19 -8.30
CA PHE A 169 -8.78 -5.83 -8.19
C PHE A 169 -7.30 -5.71 -8.56
N ILE A 170 -6.49 -6.75 -8.31
CA ILE A 170 -5.02 -6.63 -8.40
C ILE A 170 -4.50 -7.18 -9.71
N GLN A 171 -5.00 -8.32 -10.18
CA GLN A 171 -4.56 -8.89 -11.45
C GLN A 171 -4.75 -7.96 -12.67
N PRO A 172 -5.80 -7.13 -12.75
CA PRO A 172 -5.93 -6.16 -13.84
C PRO A 172 -4.85 -5.09 -13.91
N LEU A 173 -4.04 -4.92 -12.84
CA LEU A 173 -2.89 -4.00 -12.83
C LEU A 173 -1.63 -4.59 -13.48
N LYS A 174 -1.63 -5.89 -13.77
CA LYS A 174 -0.49 -6.60 -14.39
C LYS A 174 -0.46 -6.36 -15.89
#